data_388a964152fe528cedc2541920fe9979
#
_entry.id   388a964152fe528cedc2541920fe9979
#
_cell.length_a   1.000
_cell.length_b   1.000
_cell.length_c   1.000
_cell.angle_alpha   90.00
_cell.angle_beta   90.00
_cell.angle_gamma   90.00
#
_symmetry.space_group_name_H-M   'P 1'
#
loop_
_entity.id
_entity.type
_entity.pdbx_description
1 polymer ?
#
loop_
_entity_poly.entity_id
_entity_poly.type
_entity_poly.pdbx_seq_one_letter_code
_entity_poly.pdbx_strand_id
1 'polypeptide(L)' 'MTRSDELNAEIRNQAVRLYPKCAGLFELPLMVYTQIVADNLMRAKPYRLSVERCKKIILAMPEFD' A
#
# COMPACT_ATOMS: atom_id res chain seq x y z
N MET A 1 7.32 -16.23 -6.91
CA MET A 1 6.38 -15.29 -6.32
C MET A 1 5.24 -14.96 -7.28
N THR A 2 4.03 -14.89 -6.78
CA THR A 2 2.88 -14.50 -7.60
C THR A 2 2.77 -12.98 -7.66
N ARG A 3 1.97 -12.47 -8.62
CA ARG A 3 1.65 -11.04 -8.67
C ARG A 3 1.02 -10.56 -7.37
N SER A 4 0.19 -11.40 -6.76
CA SER A 4 -0.47 -11.06 -5.50
C SER A 4 0.56 -10.85 -4.39
N ASP A 5 1.57 -11.70 -4.30
CA ASP A 5 2.63 -11.58 -3.29
C ASP A 5 3.47 -10.33 -3.54
N GLU A 6 3.79 -10.04 -4.79
CA GLU A 6 4.53 -8.82 -5.15
C GLU A 6 3.75 -7.57 -4.79
N LEU A 7 2.46 -7.57 -5.08
CA LEU A 7 1.59 -6.43 -4.76
C LEU A 7 1.46 -6.24 -3.26
N ASN A 8 1.30 -7.33 -2.51
CA ASN A 8 1.22 -7.26 -1.06
C ASN A 8 2.52 -6.73 -0.46
N ALA A 9 3.67 -7.17 -0.97
CA ALA A 9 4.97 -6.66 -0.54
C ALA A 9 5.11 -5.18 -0.84
N GLU A 10 4.67 -4.74 -2.01
CA GLU A 10 4.69 -3.33 -2.39
C GLU A 10 3.83 -2.48 -1.44
N ILE A 11 2.63 -2.96 -1.12
CA ILE A 11 1.74 -2.26 -0.18
C ILE A 11 2.42 -2.09 1.18
N ARG A 12 3.04 -3.16 1.71
CA ARG A 12 3.74 -3.09 2.99
C ARG A 12 4.90 -2.11 2.95
N ASN A 13 5.71 -2.15 1.90
CA ASN A 13 6.85 -1.26 1.75
C ASN A 13 6.41 0.21 1.67
N GLN A 14 5.37 0.50 0.91
CA GLN A 14 4.85 1.85 0.81
C GLN A 14 4.23 2.32 2.13
N ALA A 15 3.55 1.42 2.86
CA ALA A 15 2.98 1.76 4.15
C ALA A 15 4.06 2.14 5.15
N VAL A 16 5.14 1.37 5.23
CA VAL A 16 6.28 1.67 6.12
C VAL A 16 6.90 3.01 5.76
N ARG A 17 7.07 3.28 4.47
CA ARG A 17 7.65 4.53 4.00
C ARG A 17 6.77 5.74 4.33
N LEU A 18 5.45 5.59 4.21
CA LEU A 18 4.51 6.69 4.42
C LEU A 18 4.11 6.88 5.88
N TYR A 19 4.32 5.89 6.71
CA TYR A 19 3.88 5.92 8.10
C TYR A 19 4.41 7.14 8.88
N PRO A 20 5.71 7.50 8.79
CA PRO A 20 6.21 8.67 9.54
C PRO A 20 5.53 9.98 9.16
N LYS A 21 5.00 10.07 7.93
CA LYS A 21 4.29 11.26 7.45
C LYS A 21 2.81 11.25 7.81
N CYS A 22 2.26 10.08 8.12
CA CYS A 22 0.83 9.87 8.27
C CYS A 22 0.45 9.27 9.63
N ALA A 23 1.39 9.21 10.56
CA ALA A 23 1.14 8.65 11.89
C ALA A 23 -0.04 9.36 12.54
N GLY A 24 -1.02 8.57 13.00
CA GLY A 24 -2.24 9.10 13.62
C GLY A 24 -3.32 9.53 12.65
N LEU A 25 -3.10 9.41 11.34
CA LEU A 25 -4.11 9.75 10.33
C LEU A 25 -4.82 8.49 9.86
N PHE A 26 -6.14 8.60 9.67
CA PHE A 26 -6.95 7.49 9.15
C PHE A 26 -6.75 7.26 7.65
N GLU A 27 -5.99 8.11 6.99
CA GLU A 27 -5.85 8.13 5.54
C GLU A 27 -4.66 7.34 5.02
N LEU A 28 -3.89 6.71 5.91
CA LEU A 28 -2.71 5.94 5.50
C LEU A 28 -2.99 4.91 4.41
N PRO A 29 -4.05 4.08 4.50
CA PRO A 29 -4.36 3.12 3.43
C PRO A 29 -4.64 3.80 2.10
N LEU A 30 -5.33 4.93 2.11
CA LEU A 30 -5.64 5.68 0.90
C LEU A 30 -4.37 6.28 0.29
N MET A 31 -3.47 6.80 1.11
CA MET A 31 -2.21 7.36 0.64
C MET A 31 -1.31 6.29 0.01
N VAL A 32 -1.24 5.11 0.64
CA VAL A 32 -0.50 3.96 0.08
C VAL A 32 -1.10 3.56 -1.26
N TYR A 33 -2.43 3.45 -1.33
CA TYR A 33 -3.12 3.13 -2.57
C TYR A 33 -2.79 4.13 -3.68
N THR A 34 -2.88 5.42 -3.37
CA THR A 34 -2.61 6.49 -4.34
C THR A 34 -1.17 6.41 -4.84
N GLN A 35 -0.21 6.19 -3.94
CA GLN A 35 1.19 6.10 -4.30
C GLN A 35 1.47 4.89 -5.19
N ILE A 36 0.88 3.73 -4.88
CA ILE A 36 1.08 2.53 -5.68
C ILE A 36 0.44 2.70 -7.05
N VAL A 37 -0.74 3.30 -7.13
CA VAL A 37 -1.37 3.58 -8.42
C VAL A 37 -0.49 4.51 -9.27
N ALA A 38 0.06 5.56 -8.66
CA ALA A 38 0.95 6.48 -9.36
C ALA A 38 2.21 5.75 -9.86
N ASP A 39 2.82 4.92 -9.00
CA ASP A 39 4.01 4.16 -9.38
C ASP A 39 3.70 3.17 -10.51
N ASN A 40 2.54 2.51 -10.44
CA ASN A 40 2.12 1.56 -11.47
C ASN A 40 1.92 2.26 -12.83
N LEU A 41 1.31 3.44 -12.82
CA LEU A 41 1.14 4.22 -14.05
C LEU A 41 2.49 4.61 -14.64
N MET A 42 3.43 5.03 -13.82
CA MET A 42 4.76 5.41 -14.27
C MET A 42 5.56 4.23 -14.81
N ARG A 43 5.35 3.03 -14.26
CA ARG A 43 6.09 1.83 -14.63
C ARG A 43 5.33 0.93 -15.60
N ALA A 44 4.12 1.34 -15.99
CA ALA A 44 3.24 0.57 -16.88
C ALA A 44 2.98 -0.86 -16.38
N LYS A 45 2.90 -1.04 -15.06
CA LYS A 45 2.62 -2.34 -14.46
C LYS A 45 1.12 -2.54 -14.32
N PRO A 46 0.55 -3.64 -14.83
CA PRO A 46 -0.89 -3.85 -14.86
C PRO A 46 -1.43 -4.49 -13.57
N TYR A 47 -1.05 -3.97 -12.43
CA TYR A 47 -1.58 -4.50 -11.16
C TYR A 47 -3.02 -4.03 -10.95
N ARG A 48 -3.88 -4.95 -10.56
CA ARG A 48 -5.20 -4.62 -10.06
C ARG A 48 -5.10 -4.39 -8.57
N LEU A 49 -5.41 -3.17 -8.16
CA LEU A 49 -5.31 -2.75 -6.77
C LEU A 49 -6.60 -2.06 -6.36
N SER A 50 -7.02 -2.31 -5.11
CA SER A 50 -8.16 -1.62 -4.53
C SER A 50 -7.78 -1.03 -3.18
N VAL A 51 -8.51 0.01 -2.77
CA VAL A 51 -8.36 0.61 -1.44
C VAL A 51 -8.62 -0.44 -0.36
N GLU A 52 -9.58 -1.32 -0.58
CA GLU A 52 -9.93 -2.38 0.37
C GLU A 52 -8.76 -3.32 0.62
N ARG A 53 -8.02 -3.67 -0.43
CA ARG A 53 -6.85 -4.52 -0.29
C ARG A 53 -5.77 -3.83 0.52
N CYS A 54 -5.49 -2.56 0.24
CA CYS A 54 -4.52 -1.77 1.00
C CYS A 54 -4.91 -1.67 2.47
N LYS A 55 -6.17 -1.38 2.73
CA LYS A 55 -6.71 -1.27 4.08
C LYS A 55 -6.55 -2.58 4.84
N LYS A 56 -6.91 -3.70 4.22
CA LYS A 56 -6.81 -5.01 4.84
C LYS A 56 -5.36 -5.34 5.21
N ILE A 57 -4.42 -5.09 4.30
CA ILE A 57 -3.02 -5.41 4.51
C ILE A 57 -2.42 -4.50 5.60
N ILE A 58 -2.70 -3.21 5.55
CA ILE A 58 -2.15 -2.25 6.51
C ILE A 58 -2.67 -2.52 7.91
N LEU A 59 -3.96 -2.81 8.05
CA LEU A 59 -4.56 -3.09 9.36
C LEU A 59 -4.03 -4.40 9.96
N ALA A 60 -3.50 -5.30 9.14
CA ALA A 60 -2.91 -6.56 9.60
C ALA A 60 -1.42 -6.42 9.96
N MET A 61 -0.81 -5.27 9.68
CA MET A 61 0.62 -5.06 9.95
C MET A 61 0.85 -4.71 11.42
N PRO A 62 1.70 -5.48 12.14
CA PRO A 62 1.96 -5.21 13.56
C PRO A 62 2.59 -3.83 13.82
N GLU A 63 3.30 -3.28 12.83
CA GLU A 63 4.00 -2.01 12.96
C GLU A 63 3.04 -0.84 13.18
N PHE A 64 1.76 -1.00 12.85
CA PHE A 64 0.76 0.07 12.94
C PHE A 64 -0.29 -0.16 14.02
N ASP A 65 -0.05 -1.11 14.90
CA ASP A 65 -0.93 -1.36 16.04
C ASP A 65 -0.77 -0.32 17.17
#